data_c562d9f75d5c4556b5355278ed5502cd
#
_entry.id   c562d9f75d5c4556b5355278ed5502cd
#
_cell.length_a   1.000
_cell.length_b   1.000
_cell.length_c   1.000
_cell.angle_alpha   90.00
_cell.angle_beta   90.00
_cell.angle_gamma   90.00
#
_symmetry.space_group_name_H-M   'P 1'
#
loop_
_entity.id
_entity.type
_entity.pdbx_description
1 polymer ?
#
loop_
_entity_poly.entity_id
_entity_poly.type
_entity_poly.pdbx_seq_one_letter_code
_entity_poly.pdbx_strand_id
1 'polypeptide(L)'
;MTDKRKVPKAMQPAFDTVAGAIDEFCEKHLNEEYSSVSQELAAALCRKRPSPLAKGKPEQWACACVYVIGSINFLHDKTQTPHMQLGQLCELFGIGKSTVTAKALSIKKMMGINYLDPRWTLPSKLEDNPRVWMLAVNGIAVDIRDAPLELQEEAYQRGLIPFIPGKRDKQS
;
A
#
# COMPACT_ATOMS: atom_id res chain seq x y z
N MET A 1 6.30 12.61 13.17
CA MET A 1 5.73 11.58 12.26
C MET A 1 4.22 11.71 12.21
N THR A 2 3.67 11.94 11.04
CA THR A 2 2.21 11.96 10.90
C THR A 2 1.71 10.52 10.91
N ASP A 3 0.82 10.18 11.82
CA ASP A 3 0.17 8.86 11.84
C ASP A 3 -0.66 8.69 10.55
N LYS A 4 -0.20 7.82 9.67
CA LYS A 4 -0.84 7.56 8.37
C LYS A 4 -2.25 7.00 8.48
N ARG A 5 -2.61 6.44 9.66
CA ARG A 5 -3.94 5.90 9.97
C ARG A 5 -4.88 6.92 10.62
N LYS A 6 -4.41 8.14 10.87
CA LYS A 6 -5.28 9.20 11.40
C LYS A 6 -6.38 9.58 10.41
N VAL A 7 -7.63 9.57 10.88
CA VAL A 7 -8.82 9.88 10.08
C VAL A 7 -9.60 11.03 10.70
N PRO A 8 -10.47 11.72 9.92
CA PRO A 8 -11.39 12.71 10.48
C PRO A 8 -12.30 12.06 11.53
N LYS A 9 -12.57 12.78 12.61
CA LYS A 9 -13.37 12.29 13.75
C LYS A 9 -14.74 11.72 13.32
N ALA A 10 -15.38 12.34 12.34
CA ALA A 10 -16.65 11.87 11.78
C ALA A 10 -16.54 10.53 11.02
N MET A 11 -15.36 10.17 10.54
CA MET A 11 -15.09 8.93 9.82
C MET A 11 -14.53 7.83 10.70
N GLN A 12 -14.25 8.10 11.97
CA GLN A 12 -13.65 7.13 12.87
C GLN A 12 -14.45 5.81 12.97
N PRO A 13 -15.78 5.82 13.17
CA PRO A 13 -16.57 4.58 13.25
C PRO A 13 -16.50 3.76 11.94
N ALA A 14 -16.59 4.41 10.78
CA ALA A 14 -16.49 3.74 9.49
C ALA A 14 -15.09 3.15 9.27
N PHE A 15 -14.05 3.90 9.62
CA PHE A 15 -12.68 3.43 9.56
C PHE A 15 -12.45 2.22 10.47
N ASP A 16 -12.88 2.28 11.73
CA ASP A 16 -12.69 1.20 12.70
C ASP A 16 -13.32 -0.12 12.21
N THR A 17 -14.50 -0.04 11.61
CA THR A 17 -15.18 -1.22 11.04
C THR A 17 -14.41 -1.79 9.86
N VAL A 18 -13.96 -0.95 8.92
CA VAL A 18 -13.18 -1.39 7.75
C VAL A 18 -11.82 -1.91 8.17
N ALA A 19 -11.13 -1.21 9.06
CA ALA A 19 -9.82 -1.61 9.57
C ALA A 19 -9.88 -2.95 10.32
N GLY A 20 -10.92 -3.16 11.13
CA GLY A 20 -11.14 -4.43 11.83
C GLY A 20 -11.34 -5.60 10.87
N ALA A 21 -12.11 -5.41 9.79
CA ALA A 21 -12.31 -6.45 8.77
C ALA A 21 -11.01 -6.74 8.00
N ILE A 22 -10.20 -5.72 7.70
CA ILE A 22 -8.87 -5.88 7.08
C ILE A 22 -7.96 -6.70 8.00
N ASP A 23 -7.90 -6.33 9.26
CA ASP A 23 -7.02 -6.93 10.25
C ASP A 23 -7.36 -8.42 10.46
N GLU A 24 -8.62 -8.72 10.69
CA GLU A 24 -9.12 -10.10 10.83
C GLU A 24 -8.79 -10.96 9.60
N PHE A 25 -8.97 -10.43 8.40
CA PHE A 25 -8.65 -11.15 7.16
C PHE A 25 -7.15 -11.40 7.02
N CYS A 26 -6.33 -10.35 7.23
CA CYS A 26 -4.89 -10.45 7.05
C CYS A 26 -4.22 -11.32 8.11
N GLU A 27 -4.73 -11.34 9.35
CA GLU A 27 -4.26 -12.23 10.41
C GLU A 27 -4.49 -13.70 10.04
N LYS A 28 -5.64 -14.01 9.44
CA LYS A 28 -6.00 -15.39 9.06
C LYS A 28 -5.33 -15.87 7.77
N HIS A 29 -5.12 -15.00 6.80
CA HIS A 29 -4.82 -15.40 5.43
C HIS A 29 -3.57 -14.78 4.82
N LEU A 30 -3.05 -13.70 5.39
CA LEU A 30 -1.89 -12.96 4.86
C LEU A 30 -0.85 -12.69 5.96
N ASN A 31 -0.56 -11.42 6.24
CA ASN A 31 0.35 -11.01 7.31
C ASN A 31 0.10 -9.56 7.77
N GLU A 32 0.85 -9.13 8.78
CA GLU A 32 0.74 -7.80 9.39
C GLU A 32 1.07 -6.64 8.42
N GLU A 33 2.02 -6.83 7.49
CA GLU A 33 2.35 -5.80 6.51
C GLU A 33 1.16 -5.49 5.60
N TYR A 34 0.48 -6.53 5.09
CA TYR A 34 -0.74 -6.36 4.30
C TYR A 34 -1.85 -5.70 5.10
N SER A 35 -2.01 -6.06 6.38
CA SER A 35 -2.97 -5.39 7.27
C SER A 35 -2.65 -3.91 7.41
N SER A 36 -1.42 -3.59 7.78
CA SER A 36 -0.98 -2.22 8.03
C SER A 36 -1.15 -1.31 6.82
N VAL A 37 -0.64 -1.72 5.65
CA VAL A 37 -0.69 -0.91 4.43
C VAL A 37 -2.12 -0.79 3.88
N SER A 38 -2.94 -1.84 4.00
CA SER A 38 -4.36 -1.78 3.62
C SER A 38 -5.16 -0.84 4.53
N GLN A 39 -4.88 -0.81 5.82
CA GLN A 39 -5.48 0.15 6.76
C GLN A 39 -5.04 1.59 6.47
N GLU A 40 -3.78 1.82 6.10
CA GLU A 40 -3.31 3.14 5.66
C GLU A 40 -4.07 3.63 4.42
N LEU A 41 -4.36 2.72 3.47
CA LEU A 41 -5.17 3.03 2.30
C LEU A 41 -6.61 3.38 2.69
N ALA A 42 -7.22 2.59 3.56
CA ALA A 42 -8.57 2.88 4.09
C ALA A 42 -8.63 4.24 4.80
N ALA A 43 -7.62 4.57 5.61
CA ALA A 43 -7.51 5.87 6.27
C ALA A 43 -7.37 7.02 5.25
N ALA A 44 -6.59 6.82 4.21
CA ALA A 44 -6.45 7.81 3.14
C ALA A 44 -7.77 8.05 2.40
N LEU A 45 -8.57 7.02 2.19
CA LEU A 45 -9.91 7.13 1.62
C LEU A 45 -10.89 7.86 2.58
N CYS A 46 -10.76 7.65 3.89
CA CYS A 46 -11.54 8.38 4.88
C CYS A 46 -11.24 9.89 4.90
N ARG A 47 -10.03 10.29 4.48
CA ARG A 47 -9.66 11.72 4.36
C ARG A 47 -10.16 12.39 3.09
N LYS A 48 -10.67 11.65 2.10
CA LYS A 48 -11.29 12.22 0.90
C LYS A 48 -12.59 12.95 1.27
N ARG A 49 -12.94 13.97 0.51
CA ARG A 49 -14.18 14.75 0.71
C ARG A 49 -14.97 14.84 -0.59
N PRO A 50 -16.12 14.16 -0.69
CA PRO A 50 -16.68 13.23 0.30
C PRO A 50 -15.89 11.92 0.37
N SER A 51 -15.89 11.29 1.57
CA SER A 51 -15.26 9.96 1.70
C SER A 51 -16.10 8.88 1.03
N PRO A 52 -15.50 7.99 0.22
CA PRO A 52 -16.23 6.87 -0.36
C PRO A 52 -16.69 5.86 0.71
N LEU A 53 -16.00 5.77 1.84
CA LEU A 53 -16.34 4.87 2.94
C LEU A 53 -17.58 5.31 3.73
N ALA A 54 -18.09 6.53 3.50
CA ALA A 54 -19.36 6.98 4.08
C ALA A 54 -20.58 6.23 3.53
N LYS A 55 -20.42 5.51 2.42
CA LYS A 55 -21.48 4.75 1.74
C LYS A 55 -21.01 3.34 1.39
N GLY A 56 -21.98 2.42 1.33
CA GLY A 56 -21.71 1.03 0.99
C GLY A 56 -21.35 0.17 2.20
N LYS A 57 -21.14 -1.11 1.94
CA LYS A 57 -20.83 -2.08 3.00
C LYS A 57 -19.35 -2.04 3.37
N PRO A 58 -19.02 -1.97 4.68
CA PRO A 58 -17.62 -1.92 5.14
C PRO A 58 -16.77 -3.08 4.62
N GLU A 59 -17.31 -4.29 4.56
CA GLU A 59 -16.60 -5.48 4.11
C GLU A 59 -16.19 -5.39 2.63
N GLN A 60 -16.99 -4.71 1.82
CA GLN A 60 -16.65 -4.47 0.42
C GLN A 60 -15.48 -3.50 0.27
N TRP A 61 -15.40 -2.48 1.13
CA TRP A 61 -14.27 -1.55 1.17
C TRP A 61 -13.01 -2.22 1.72
N ALA A 62 -13.15 -3.03 2.77
CA ALA A 62 -12.04 -3.81 3.31
C ALA A 62 -11.44 -4.74 2.25
N CYS A 63 -12.28 -5.52 1.59
CA CYS A 63 -11.87 -6.40 0.49
C CYS A 63 -11.18 -5.63 -0.64
N ALA A 64 -11.75 -4.50 -1.07
CA ALA A 64 -11.20 -3.68 -2.14
C ALA A 64 -9.84 -3.07 -1.77
N CYS A 65 -9.64 -2.63 -0.53
CA CYS A 65 -8.35 -2.14 -0.05
C CYS A 65 -7.28 -3.23 -0.09
N VAL A 66 -7.56 -4.41 0.46
CA VAL A 66 -6.63 -5.56 0.42
C VAL A 66 -6.35 -5.99 -1.03
N TYR A 67 -7.38 -6.00 -1.89
CA TYR A 67 -7.23 -6.30 -3.31
C TYR A 67 -6.30 -5.32 -4.03
N VAL A 68 -6.45 -4.01 -3.79
CA VAL A 68 -5.57 -2.99 -4.38
C VAL A 68 -4.13 -3.18 -3.91
N ILE A 69 -3.91 -3.31 -2.62
CA ILE A 69 -2.56 -3.52 -2.06
C ILE A 69 -1.96 -4.83 -2.58
N GLY A 70 -2.74 -5.91 -2.62
CA GLY A 70 -2.32 -7.19 -3.19
C GLY A 70 -1.91 -7.09 -4.66
N SER A 71 -2.65 -6.32 -5.46
CA SER A 71 -2.33 -6.14 -6.89
C SER A 71 -1.02 -5.37 -7.12
N ILE A 72 -0.70 -4.40 -6.26
CA ILE A 72 0.53 -3.61 -6.34
C ILE A 72 1.74 -4.44 -5.91
N ASN A 73 1.56 -5.32 -4.94
CA ASN A 73 2.62 -6.10 -4.31
C ASN A 73 2.72 -7.54 -4.85
N PHE A 74 2.10 -7.83 -5.99
CA PHE A 74 2.17 -9.14 -6.65
C PHE A 74 1.73 -10.31 -5.77
N LEU A 75 0.67 -10.10 -4.97
CA LEU A 75 0.13 -11.15 -4.09
C LEU A 75 -0.25 -12.42 -4.86
N HIS A 76 -0.64 -12.29 -6.12
CA HIS A 76 -1.00 -13.40 -7.00
C HIS A 76 0.20 -14.23 -7.51
N ASP A 77 1.41 -13.74 -7.33
CA ASP A 77 2.63 -14.44 -7.76
C ASP A 77 2.96 -15.55 -6.78
N LYS A 78 2.98 -16.78 -7.30
CA LYS A 78 3.26 -18.00 -6.51
C LYS A 78 4.68 -18.05 -5.91
N THR A 79 5.60 -17.23 -6.42
CA THR A 79 6.96 -17.11 -5.86
C THR A 79 7.01 -16.25 -4.60
N GLN A 80 5.94 -15.52 -4.31
CA GLN A 80 5.82 -14.67 -3.12
C GLN A 80 5.27 -15.46 -1.92
N THR A 81 5.63 -15.01 -0.71
CA THR A 81 5.06 -15.51 0.53
C THR A 81 4.64 -14.33 1.41
N PRO A 82 3.38 -14.19 1.76
CA PRO A 82 2.23 -15.00 1.34
C PRO A 82 1.88 -14.79 -0.15
N HIS A 83 1.17 -15.74 -0.75
CA HIS A 83 0.57 -15.57 -2.07
C HIS A 83 -0.91 -15.99 -2.07
N MET A 84 -1.70 -15.30 -2.85
CA MET A 84 -3.13 -15.57 -2.99
C MET A 84 -3.62 -15.04 -4.32
N GLN A 85 -4.41 -15.83 -5.05
CA GLN A 85 -5.09 -15.32 -6.24
C GLN A 85 -6.14 -14.29 -5.82
N LEU A 86 -6.24 -13.19 -6.57
CA LEU A 86 -7.17 -12.11 -6.24
C LEU A 86 -8.64 -12.55 -6.28
N GLY A 87 -8.97 -13.57 -7.10
CA GLY A 87 -10.30 -14.20 -7.09
C GLY A 87 -10.58 -14.93 -5.79
N GLN A 88 -9.62 -15.68 -5.27
CA GLN A 88 -9.72 -16.38 -3.99
C GLN A 88 -9.89 -15.39 -2.82
N LEU A 89 -9.21 -14.25 -2.87
CA LEU A 89 -9.38 -13.18 -1.89
C LEU A 89 -10.84 -12.70 -1.84
N CYS A 90 -11.46 -12.48 -2.99
CA CYS A 90 -12.87 -12.10 -3.07
C CYS A 90 -13.80 -13.18 -2.49
N GLU A 91 -13.54 -14.45 -2.79
CA GLU A 91 -14.30 -15.59 -2.28
C GLU A 91 -14.22 -15.69 -0.75
N LEU A 92 -13.02 -15.54 -0.17
CA LEU A 92 -12.81 -15.59 1.28
C LEU A 92 -13.47 -14.41 2.02
N PHE A 93 -13.57 -13.23 1.39
CA PHE A 93 -14.36 -12.13 1.91
C PHE A 93 -15.89 -12.30 1.70
N GLY A 94 -16.29 -13.24 0.87
CA GLY A 94 -17.70 -13.42 0.49
C GLY A 94 -18.25 -12.29 -0.37
N ILE A 95 -17.40 -11.61 -1.15
CA ILE A 95 -17.77 -10.48 -1.99
C ILE A 95 -17.58 -10.84 -3.48
N GLY A 96 -18.57 -10.53 -4.30
CA GLY A 96 -18.50 -10.78 -5.74
C GLY A 96 -17.32 -10.05 -6.39
N LYS A 97 -16.59 -10.75 -7.26
CA LYS A 97 -15.39 -10.23 -7.94
C LYS A 97 -15.66 -8.94 -8.71
N SER A 98 -16.80 -8.82 -9.39
CA SER A 98 -17.18 -7.60 -10.12
C SER A 98 -17.32 -6.38 -9.21
N THR A 99 -17.90 -6.57 -8.02
CA THR A 99 -18.02 -5.50 -7.00
C THR A 99 -16.64 -5.04 -6.51
N VAL A 100 -15.76 -6.00 -6.20
CA VAL A 100 -14.41 -5.69 -5.69
C VAL A 100 -13.58 -5.00 -6.77
N THR A 101 -13.59 -5.49 -8.00
CA THR A 101 -12.81 -4.89 -9.10
C THR A 101 -13.29 -3.49 -9.45
N ALA A 102 -14.60 -3.23 -9.42
CA ALA A 102 -15.15 -1.89 -9.63
C ALA A 102 -14.71 -0.92 -8.53
N LYS A 103 -14.78 -1.33 -7.26
CA LYS A 103 -14.30 -0.52 -6.13
C LYS A 103 -12.79 -0.32 -6.18
N ALA A 104 -12.02 -1.35 -6.51
CA ALA A 104 -10.58 -1.27 -6.66
C ALA A 104 -10.17 -0.28 -7.75
N LEU A 105 -10.84 -0.29 -8.89
CA LEU A 105 -10.62 0.68 -9.96
C LEU A 105 -10.92 2.12 -9.49
N SER A 106 -12.03 2.30 -8.80
CA SER A 106 -12.40 3.59 -8.20
C SER A 106 -11.35 4.08 -7.20
N ILE A 107 -10.85 3.21 -6.32
CA ILE A 107 -9.78 3.52 -5.37
C ILE A 107 -8.51 3.96 -6.10
N LYS A 108 -8.07 3.17 -7.08
CA LYS A 108 -6.86 3.49 -7.86
C LYS A 108 -6.97 4.86 -8.54
N LYS A 109 -8.13 5.16 -9.11
CA LYS A 109 -8.39 6.46 -9.74
C LYS A 109 -8.39 7.61 -8.73
N MET A 110 -9.12 7.47 -7.62
CA MET A 110 -9.20 8.51 -6.58
C MET A 110 -7.86 8.81 -5.93
N MET A 111 -7.03 7.80 -5.76
CA MET A 111 -5.74 7.89 -5.07
C MET A 111 -4.57 8.12 -6.04
N GLY A 112 -4.82 8.13 -7.35
CA GLY A 112 -3.76 8.23 -8.36
C GLY A 112 -2.73 7.10 -8.24
N ILE A 113 -3.21 5.86 -7.99
CA ILE A 113 -2.35 4.70 -7.79
C ILE A 113 -1.91 4.15 -9.14
N ASN A 114 -0.60 4.08 -9.32
CA ASN A 114 0.03 3.54 -10.51
C ASN A 114 0.70 2.18 -10.23
N TYR A 115 1.12 1.53 -11.31
CA TYR A 115 1.92 0.32 -11.24
C TYR A 115 3.21 0.53 -10.43
N LEU A 116 3.52 -0.37 -9.49
CA LEU A 116 4.67 -0.27 -8.58
C LEU A 116 4.69 1.02 -7.74
N ASP A 117 3.54 1.54 -7.35
CA ASP A 117 3.45 2.77 -6.56
C ASP A 117 4.20 2.63 -5.23
N PRO A 118 5.28 3.40 -4.99
CA PRO A 118 6.08 3.28 -3.77
C PRO A 118 5.31 3.54 -2.48
N ARG A 119 4.27 4.38 -2.55
CA ARG A 119 3.44 4.74 -1.38
C ARG A 119 2.68 3.54 -0.80
N TRP A 120 2.40 2.54 -1.65
CA TRP A 120 1.57 1.37 -1.34
C TRP A 120 2.34 0.06 -1.45
N THR A 121 3.64 0.13 -1.60
CA THR A 121 4.54 -1.02 -1.58
C THR A 121 4.77 -1.45 -0.13
N LEU A 122 4.70 -2.77 0.13
CA LEU A 122 4.98 -3.32 1.46
C LEU A 122 6.41 -3.01 1.89
N PRO A 123 6.67 -2.74 3.17
CA PRO A 123 8.01 -2.45 3.68
C PRO A 123 9.06 -3.49 3.25
N SER A 124 8.75 -4.78 3.34
CA SER A 124 9.64 -5.88 2.93
C SER A 124 9.94 -5.92 1.41
N LYS A 125 9.17 -5.22 0.59
CA LYS A 125 9.30 -5.19 -0.88
C LYS A 125 9.83 -3.87 -1.44
N LEU A 126 10.08 -2.88 -0.58
CA LEU A 126 10.58 -1.57 -1.01
C LEU A 126 11.95 -1.69 -1.69
N GLU A 127 12.80 -2.56 -1.20
CA GLU A 127 14.15 -2.77 -1.74
C GLU A 127 14.12 -3.27 -3.19
N ASP A 128 13.19 -4.15 -3.51
CA ASP A 128 13.02 -4.74 -4.84
C ASP A 128 12.18 -3.89 -5.79
N ASN A 129 11.56 -2.80 -5.31
CA ASN A 129 10.75 -1.93 -6.15
C ASN A 129 11.61 -0.88 -6.86
N PRO A 130 11.85 -0.99 -8.17
CA PRO A 130 12.71 -0.05 -8.90
C PRO A 130 12.22 1.40 -8.83
N ARG A 131 10.92 1.64 -8.68
CA ARG A 131 10.36 3.00 -8.60
C ARG A 131 10.67 3.71 -7.28
N VAL A 132 11.04 2.98 -6.25
CA VAL A 132 11.51 3.56 -4.98
C VAL A 132 12.87 4.26 -5.16
N TRP A 133 13.70 3.72 -6.05
CA TRP A 133 15.11 4.11 -6.20
C TRP A 133 15.37 5.03 -7.38
N MET A 134 14.46 5.13 -8.34
CA MET A 134 14.59 6.00 -9.50
C MET A 134 14.22 7.43 -9.13
N LEU A 135 15.22 8.29 -9.01
CA LEU A 135 15.05 9.72 -8.70
C LEU A 135 15.52 10.60 -9.86
N ALA A 136 14.92 11.78 -9.97
CA ALA A 136 15.39 12.80 -10.91
C ALA A 136 16.51 13.64 -10.25
N VAL A 137 17.71 13.54 -10.80
CA VAL A 137 18.86 14.37 -10.41
C VAL A 137 19.22 15.26 -11.58
N ASN A 138 19.06 16.56 -11.42
CA ASN A 138 19.27 17.56 -12.50
C ASN A 138 18.51 17.21 -13.79
N GLY A 139 17.27 16.69 -13.66
CA GLY A 139 16.41 16.34 -14.79
C GLY A 139 16.71 14.97 -15.43
N ILE A 140 17.68 14.24 -14.92
CA ILE A 140 18.05 12.90 -15.42
C ILE A 140 17.56 11.85 -14.41
N ALA A 141 16.89 10.80 -14.89
CA ALA A 141 16.49 9.67 -14.05
C ALA A 141 17.73 8.83 -13.68
N VAL A 142 17.97 8.69 -12.38
CA VAL A 142 19.13 7.96 -11.83
C VAL A 142 18.64 6.96 -10.80
N ASP A 143 19.18 5.75 -10.83
CA ASP A 143 19.04 4.82 -9.71
C ASP A 143 19.93 5.31 -8.57
N ILE A 144 19.32 5.79 -7.50
CA ILE A 144 20.04 6.41 -6.39
C ILE A 144 20.95 5.41 -5.65
N ARG A 145 20.73 4.11 -5.81
CA ARG A 145 21.58 3.06 -5.22
C ARG A 145 22.99 3.06 -5.81
N ASP A 146 23.11 3.46 -7.08
CA ASP A 146 24.37 3.55 -7.80
C ASP A 146 25.03 4.95 -7.68
N ALA A 147 24.35 5.89 -7.04
CA ALA A 147 24.85 7.25 -6.86
C ALA A 147 25.84 7.35 -5.67
N PRO A 148 26.69 8.40 -5.65
CA PRO A 148 27.55 8.69 -4.49
C PRO A 148 26.77 8.76 -3.17
N LEU A 149 27.43 8.38 -2.08
CA LEU A 149 26.81 8.30 -0.75
C LEU A 149 26.16 9.62 -0.32
N GLU A 150 26.77 10.75 -0.66
CA GLU A 150 26.25 12.08 -0.35
C GLU A 150 24.87 12.34 -0.96
N LEU A 151 24.65 11.88 -2.20
CA LEU A 151 23.35 12.00 -2.87
C LEU A 151 22.31 11.05 -2.25
N GLN A 152 22.73 9.85 -1.83
CA GLN A 152 21.85 8.92 -1.12
C GLN A 152 21.42 9.50 0.24
N GLU A 153 22.36 10.12 0.97
CA GLU A 153 22.08 10.79 2.24
C GLU A 153 21.11 11.98 2.07
N GLU A 154 21.32 12.81 1.04
CA GLU A 154 20.43 13.91 0.72
C GLU A 154 19.02 13.41 0.37
N ALA A 155 18.91 12.37 -0.47
CA ALA A 155 17.64 11.76 -0.83
C ALA A 155 16.90 11.21 0.40
N TYR A 156 17.63 10.59 1.33
CA TYR A 156 17.05 10.09 2.58
C TYR A 156 16.56 11.23 3.49
N GLN A 157 17.36 12.28 3.66
CA GLN A 157 16.98 13.46 4.45
C GLN A 157 15.73 14.16 3.90
N ARG A 158 15.56 14.14 2.57
CA ARG A 158 14.36 14.65 1.90
C ARG A 158 13.17 13.70 1.94
N GLY A 159 13.31 12.50 2.52
CA GLY A 159 12.26 11.48 2.58
C GLY A 159 11.91 10.84 1.24
N LEU A 160 12.82 10.91 0.26
CA LEU A 160 12.61 10.37 -1.10
C LEU A 160 12.91 8.87 -1.19
N ILE A 161 13.73 8.35 -0.28
CA ILE A 161 14.07 6.92 -0.16
C ILE A 161 13.87 6.44 1.28
N PRO A 162 13.57 5.16 1.49
CA PRO A 162 13.25 4.62 2.82
C PRO A 162 14.48 4.40 3.72
N PHE A 163 15.64 4.20 3.14
CA PHE A 163 16.92 4.02 3.83
C PHE A 163 18.09 4.35 2.90
N ILE A 164 19.31 4.41 3.43
CA ILE A 164 20.53 4.72 2.67
C ILE A 164 21.21 3.40 2.27
N PRO A 165 21.16 2.97 0.98
CA PRO A 165 21.71 1.70 0.54
C PRO A 165 23.19 1.52 0.89
N GLY A 166 24.02 2.52 0.59
CA GLY A 166 25.47 2.46 0.81
C GLY A 166 25.91 2.38 2.29
N LYS A 167 24.98 2.51 3.25
CA LYS A 167 25.25 2.28 4.69
C LYS A 167 24.89 0.88 5.14
N ARG A 168 23.98 0.18 4.46
CA ARG A 168 23.59 -1.20 4.77
C ARG A 168 24.66 -2.22 4.43
N ASP A 169 25.34 -2.03 3.30
CA ASP A 169 26.40 -2.94 2.83
C ASP A 169 27.63 -3.00 3.74
N LYS A 170 27.75 -2.05 4.70
CA LYS A 170 28.83 -2.01 5.67
C LYS A 170 28.53 -2.71 7.00
N GLN A 171 27.32 -3.27 7.18
CA GLN A 171 26.89 -3.96 8.40
C GLN A 171 26.66 -5.46 8.21
N SER A 172 27.05 -6.01 7.06
CA SER A 172 26.97 -7.46 6.76
C SER A 172 28.32 -8.11 6.89
#